data_58e9926e520c31911dd4d5c822a35632
#
_entry.id   58e9926e520c31911dd4d5c822a35632
#
_cell.length_a   1.000
_cell.length_b   1.000
_cell.length_c   1.000
_cell.angle_alpha   90.00
_cell.angle_beta   90.00
_cell.angle_gamma   90.00
#
_symmetry.space_group_name_H-M   'P 1'
#
loop_
_entity.id
_entity.type
_entity.pdbx_description
1 polymer ?
#
loop_
_entity_poly.entity_id
_entity_poly.type
_entity_poly.pdbx_seq_one_letter_code
_entity_poly.pdbx_strand_id
1 'polypeptide(L)'
;MWFYLIPLLLISTPVSADPVSAVVALTATIAKVGIGSILTKAAFGYFAGFYALSEIGKALGPDVPKGLDVPTRGYDVAGVSPAAPHAIIYGETRVGGIIVFKDITTNDKFLHIVIAIAGHEINDVTKVFFDDEELGFLQTKTEGLNEVQTPEQYQGKAEVSRRLGTTTQLAHSELLAQSPNWTGAHRLQGVAYLYVRLEFDADAFPNGEPQISCVAQGKKLFNPATGTTAYSTNPALALRDYLTSDYGLGCSADEIDDTTF
;
A
#
# COMPACT_ATOMS: atom_id res chain seq x y z
N MET A 1 -6.11 -41.63 43.12
CA MET A 1 -5.25 -41.17 42.02
C MET A 1 -5.73 -41.83 40.72
N TRP A 2 -6.68 -41.24 40.04
CA TRP A 2 -7.29 -41.79 38.84
C TRP A 2 -6.92 -40.89 37.67
N PHE A 3 -6.10 -41.41 36.76
CA PHE A 3 -5.79 -40.81 35.47
C PHE A 3 -6.96 -41.11 34.51
N TYR A 4 -7.69 -40.09 34.07
CA TYR A 4 -8.58 -40.19 32.92
C TYR A 4 -7.78 -40.02 31.65
N LEU A 5 -7.56 -41.13 30.93
CA LEU A 5 -7.15 -41.18 29.55
C LEU A 5 -8.32 -40.66 28.69
N ILE A 6 -8.13 -39.50 28.04
CA ILE A 6 -9.04 -39.04 27.00
C ILE A 6 -8.60 -39.74 25.71
N PRO A 7 -9.44 -40.58 25.11
CA PRO A 7 -9.11 -41.14 23.78
C PRO A 7 -9.15 -40.02 22.76
N LEU A 8 -7.99 -39.79 22.08
CA LEU A 8 -7.86 -38.93 20.93
C LEU A 8 -8.63 -39.57 19.76
N LEU A 9 -9.87 -39.15 19.55
CA LEU A 9 -10.69 -39.62 18.42
C LEU A 9 -10.18 -38.92 17.16
N LEU A 10 -9.35 -39.59 16.38
CA LEU A 10 -8.98 -39.19 15.03
C LEU A 10 -10.23 -39.26 14.14
N ILE A 11 -10.90 -38.13 13.95
CA ILE A 11 -11.95 -37.99 12.94
C ILE A 11 -11.27 -37.75 11.61
N SER A 12 -11.20 -38.78 10.78
CA SER A 12 -10.84 -38.65 9.37
C SER A 12 -11.98 -37.92 8.65
N THR A 13 -11.83 -36.62 8.44
CA THR A 13 -12.73 -35.89 7.55
C THR A 13 -12.31 -36.11 6.11
N PRO A 14 -13.25 -36.38 5.17
CA PRO A 14 -12.93 -36.44 3.75
C PRO A 14 -12.47 -35.05 3.28
N VAL A 15 -11.39 -35.03 2.48
CA VAL A 15 -10.66 -33.85 1.98
C VAL A 15 -11.51 -32.92 1.08
N SER A 16 -12.79 -33.20 0.89
CA SER A 16 -13.69 -32.43 0.01
C SER A 16 -14.92 -31.84 0.68
N ALA A 17 -14.96 -31.79 2.02
CA ALA A 17 -16.09 -31.16 2.71
C ALA A 17 -15.91 -29.64 2.71
N ASP A 18 -16.94 -28.91 2.24
CA ASP A 18 -16.98 -27.45 2.38
C ASP A 18 -16.95 -27.05 3.88
N PRO A 19 -16.44 -25.85 4.21
CA PRO A 19 -16.26 -25.43 5.59
C PRO A 19 -17.58 -25.40 6.40
N VAL A 20 -18.72 -25.26 5.76
CA VAL A 20 -20.04 -25.26 6.40
C VAL A 20 -20.40 -26.66 6.87
N SER A 21 -20.19 -27.67 6.03
CA SER A 21 -20.41 -29.08 6.39
C SER A 21 -19.49 -29.53 7.52
N ALA A 22 -18.26 -29.07 7.57
CA ALA A 22 -17.32 -29.35 8.67
C ALA A 22 -17.80 -28.75 10.01
N VAL A 23 -18.30 -27.51 9.99
CA VAL A 23 -18.83 -26.83 11.19
C VAL A 23 -20.10 -27.52 11.68
N VAL A 24 -21.01 -27.89 10.79
CA VAL A 24 -22.24 -28.62 11.16
C VAL A 24 -21.92 -29.99 11.75
N ALA A 25 -20.97 -30.72 11.18
CA ALA A 25 -20.53 -32.01 11.71
C ALA A 25 -19.88 -31.89 13.09
N LEU A 26 -19.08 -30.84 13.31
CA LEU A 26 -18.43 -30.56 14.59
C LEU A 26 -19.44 -30.19 15.68
N THR A 27 -20.45 -29.35 15.35
CA THR A 27 -21.52 -28.99 16.30
C THR A 27 -22.40 -30.19 16.69
N ALA A 28 -22.68 -31.06 15.73
CA ALA A 28 -23.44 -32.30 16.01
C ALA A 28 -22.65 -33.27 16.92
N THR A 29 -21.34 -33.35 16.76
CA THR A 29 -20.46 -34.19 17.57
C THR A 29 -20.33 -33.68 19.00
N ILE A 30 -20.19 -32.35 19.20
CA ILE A 30 -20.12 -31.73 20.53
C ILE A 30 -21.44 -31.86 21.26
N ALA A 31 -22.58 -31.77 20.58
CA ALA A 31 -23.90 -32.00 21.17
C ALA A 31 -24.08 -33.44 21.70
N LYS A 32 -23.47 -34.43 21.04
CA LYS A 32 -23.51 -35.86 21.48
C LYS A 32 -22.62 -36.14 22.68
N VAL A 33 -21.56 -35.36 22.92
CA VAL A 33 -20.61 -35.61 24.01
C VAL A 33 -21.05 -34.93 25.34
N GLY A 34 -22.13 -34.13 25.36
CA GLY A 34 -22.71 -33.57 26.57
C GLY A 34 -21.85 -32.53 27.29
N ILE A 35 -20.85 -31.94 26.64
CA ILE A 35 -20.01 -30.88 27.22
C ILE A 35 -20.78 -29.56 27.12
N GLY A 36 -21.72 -29.39 28.06
CA GLY A 36 -22.62 -28.24 28.12
C GLY A 36 -22.10 -27.12 28.99
N SER A 37 -20.95 -26.50 28.74
CA SER A 37 -20.65 -25.22 29.37
C SER A 37 -21.26 -24.07 28.52
N ILE A 38 -21.91 -23.14 29.18
CA ILE A 38 -22.55 -21.96 28.56
C ILE A 38 -21.52 -21.14 27.70
N LEU A 39 -20.28 -21.14 28.12
CA LEU A 39 -19.16 -20.49 27.41
C LEU A 39 -18.84 -21.09 26.03
N THR A 40 -18.93 -22.42 25.89
CA THR A 40 -18.68 -23.09 24.60
C THR A 40 -19.83 -22.81 23.61
N LYS A 41 -21.05 -22.72 24.06
CA LYS A 41 -22.20 -22.40 23.20
C LYS A 41 -22.18 -20.96 22.70
N ALA A 42 -21.75 -20.01 23.55
CA ALA A 42 -21.61 -18.61 23.16
C ALA A 42 -20.47 -18.42 22.12
N ALA A 43 -19.32 -19.01 22.36
CA ALA A 43 -18.20 -18.91 21.43
C ALA A 43 -18.51 -19.55 20.05
N PHE A 44 -19.16 -20.71 20.04
CA PHE A 44 -19.61 -21.37 18.81
C PHE A 44 -20.70 -20.59 18.08
N GLY A 45 -21.63 -19.97 18.81
CA GLY A 45 -22.66 -19.09 18.23
C GLY A 45 -22.06 -17.88 17.52
N TYR A 46 -21.01 -17.28 18.09
CA TYR A 46 -20.28 -16.17 17.47
C TYR A 46 -19.55 -16.60 16.20
N PHE A 47 -18.84 -17.72 16.21
CA PHE A 47 -18.12 -18.22 15.03
C PHE A 47 -19.09 -18.65 13.91
N ALA A 48 -20.17 -19.36 14.23
CA ALA A 48 -21.17 -19.75 13.25
C ALA A 48 -21.90 -18.54 12.66
N GLY A 49 -22.19 -17.52 13.46
CA GLY A 49 -22.76 -16.26 12.99
C GLY A 49 -21.85 -15.49 12.06
N PHE A 50 -20.55 -15.45 12.34
CA PHE A 50 -19.57 -14.76 11.51
C PHE A 50 -19.39 -15.45 10.15
N TYR A 51 -19.35 -16.78 10.13
CA TYR A 51 -19.30 -17.55 8.87
C TYR A 51 -20.57 -17.41 8.04
N ALA A 52 -21.74 -17.46 8.68
CA ALA A 52 -23.02 -17.25 8.00
C ALA A 52 -23.13 -15.86 7.38
N LEU A 53 -22.67 -14.81 8.09
CA LEU A 53 -22.65 -13.46 7.56
C LEU A 53 -21.67 -13.30 6.38
N SER A 54 -20.51 -13.98 6.42
CA SER A 54 -19.55 -13.94 5.31
C SER A 54 -20.09 -14.62 4.04
N GLU A 55 -20.82 -15.72 4.17
CA GLU A 55 -21.45 -16.41 3.03
C GLU A 55 -22.67 -15.65 2.48
N ILE A 56 -23.45 -15.01 3.37
CA ILE A 56 -24.53 -14.11 2.96
C ILE A 56 -23.95 -12.88 2.22
N GLY A 57 -22.83 -12.32 2.70
CA GLY A 57 -22.12 -11.22 2.00
C GLY A 57 -21.64 -11.60 0.63
N LYS A 58 -21.17 -12.84 0.43
CA LYS A 58 -20.79 -13.36 -0.90
C LYS A 58 -22.01 -13.64 -1.80
N ALA A 59 -23.11 -14.06 -1.24
CA ALA A 59 -24.34 -14.38 -1.97
C ALA A 59 -25.15 -13.14 -2.36
N LEU A 60 -25.04 -12.05 -1.58
CA LEU A 60 -25.71 -10.78 -1.80
C LEU A 60 -24.82 -9.71 -2.45
N GLY A 61 -23.52 -9.98 -2.54
CA GLY A 61 -22.61 -9.14 -3.32
C GLY A 61 -23.03 -9.15 -4.79
N PRO A 62 -22.99 -8.01 -5.49
CA PRO A 62 -23.24 -8.00 -6.93
C PRO A 62 -22.27 -8.99 -7.59
N ASP A 63 -22.79 -9.86 -8.46
CA ASP A 63 -21.97 -10.73 -9.29
C ASP A 63 -20.96 -9.88 -10.06
N VAL A 64 -19.72 -9.92 -9.61
CA VAL A 64 -18.62 -9.31 -10.37
C VAL A 64 -18.43 -10.15 -11.61
N PRO A 65 -18.68 -9.64 -12.82
CA PRO A 65 -18.53 -10.38 -14.05
C PRO A 65 -17.10 -10.94 -14.12
N LYS A 66 -16.94 -12.24 -14.05
CA LYS A 66 -15.65 -12.91 -14.31
C LYS A 66 -15.29 -12.65 -15.76
N GLY A 67 -14.38 -11.70 -16.00
CA GLY A 67 -13.86 -11.46 -17.34
C GLY A 67 -13.75 -10.00 -17.80
N LEU A 68 -14.04 -9.03 -16.95
CA LEU A 68 -13.58 -7.67 -17.17
C LEU A 68 -12.29 -7.48 -16.38
N ASP A 69 -11.16 -7.91 -16.94
CA ASP A 69 -9.89 -7.26 -16.70
C ASP A 69 -10.05 -5.83 -17.24
N VAL A 70 -10.73 -4.99 -16.47
CA VAL A 70 -10.64 -3.55 -16.68
C VAL A 70 -9.23 -3.22 -16.22
N PRO A 71 -8.30 -2.88 -17.14
CA PRO A 71 -7.04 -2.34 -16.70
C PRO A 71 -7.40 -1.09 -15.89
N THR A 72 -7.22 -1.16 -14.59
CA THR A 72 -7.38 -0.03 -13.67
C THR A 72 -6.32 0.98 -14.05
N ARG A 73 -6.66 1.80 -15.06
CA ARG A 73 -5.84 2.93 -15.45
C ARG A 73 -5.80 3.89 -14.27
N GLY A 74 -4.68 3.88 -13.56
CA GLY A 74 -4.31 4.95 -12.66
C GLY A 74 -4.64 4.77 -11.18
N TYR A 75 -5.03 3.59 -10.71
CA TYR A 75 -5.27 3.31 -9.30
C TYR A 75 -4.51 2.08 -8.85
N ASP A 76 -3.21 2.23 -8.62
CA ASP A 76 -2.51 1.24 -7.82
C ASP A 76 -2.64 1.62 -6.36
N VAL A 77 -3.35 0.79 -5.62
CA VAL A 77 -3.38 0.80 -4.15
C VAL A 77 -1.98 0.50 -3.66
N ALA A 78 -1.51 1.22 -2.64
CA ALA A 78 -0.25 0.90 -2.00
C ALA A 78 -0.25 -0.56 -1.55
N GLY A 79 0.60 -1.38 -2.16
CA GLY A 79 0.68 -2.81 -1.91
C GLY A 79 2.02 -3.21 -1.32
N VAL A 80 2.07 -4.34 -0.61
CA VAL A 80 3.33 -4.96 -0.19
C VAL A 80 3.67 -6.04 -1.21
N SER A 81 4.69 -5.82 -2.03
CA SER A 81 5.17 -6.82 -2.98
C SER A 81 6.71 -6.80 -3.04
N PRO A 82 7.38 -7.86 -2.56
CA PRO A 82 8.85 -7.92 -2.59
C PRO A 82 9.44 -8.07 -4.00
N ALA A 83 8.61 -8.39 -4.99
CA ALA A 83 8.99 -8.60 -6.39
C ALA A 83 8.33 -7.60 -7.35
N ALA A 84 7.81 -6.47 -6.84
CA ALA A 84 7.19 -5.47 -7.69
C ALA A 84 8.25 -4.78 -8.57
N PRO A 85 7.96 -4.57 -9.86
CA PRO A 85 8.85 -3.82 -10.73
C PRO A 85 8.92 -2.36 -10.31
N HIS A 86 10.08 -1.74 -10.56
CA HIS A 86 10.21 -0.29 -10.37
C HIS A 86 9.33 0.44 -11.37
N ALA A 87 8.41 1.26 -10.88
CA ALA A 87 7.55 2.07 -11.73
C ALA A 87 8.36 3.22 -12.35
N ILE A 88 8.15 3.46 -13.65
CA ILE A 88 8.65 4.64 -14.37
C ILE A 88 7.44 5.52 -14.67
N ILE A 89 7.47 6.76 -14.20
CA ILE A 89 6.35 7.69 -14.34
C ILE A 89 6.73 8.76 -15.36
N TYR A 90 5.90 8.92 -16.39
CA TYR A 90 5.96 10.00 -17.35
C TYR A 90 4.72 10.90 -17.21
N GLY A 91 4.90 12.22 -17.34
CA GLY A 91 3.82 13.18 -17.18
C GLY A 91 3.29 13.21 -15.74
N GLU A 92 1.99 13.40 -15.57
CA GLU A 92 1.33 13.46 -14.27
C GLU A 92 0.34 12.31 -14.13
N THR A 93 0.41 11.57 -13.03
CA THR A 93 -0.50 10.45 -12.76
C THR A 93 -0.68 10.23 -11.27
N ARG A 94 -1.82 9.62 -10.89
CA ARG A 94 -2.07 9.16 -9.52
C ARG A 94 -1.52 7.76 -9.36
N VAL A 95 -0.75 7.53 -8.28
CA VAL A 95 -0.13 6.25 -7.95
C VAL A 95 -0.26 5.93 -6.47
N GLY A 96 -0.42 4.65 -6.11
CA GLY A 96 -0.41 4.15 -4.74
C GLY A 96 1.00 3.78 -4.27
N GLY A 97 1.86 3.31 -5.15
CA GLY A 97 3.22 2.88 -4.85
C GLY A 97 3.32 1.55 -4.10
N ILE A 98 4.49 1.26 -3.58
CA ILE A 98 4.83 0.01 -2.90
C ILE A 98 5.31 0.33 -1.49
N ILE A 99 4.69 -0.29 -0.48
CA ILE A 99 5.15 -0.16 0.91
C ILE A 99 6.46 -0.94 1.05
N VAL A 100 7.56 -0.20 1.28
CA VAL A 100 8.91 -0.75 1.42
C VAL A 100 9.38 -0.81 2.87
N PHE A 101 8.73 -0.06 3.76
CA PHE A 101 9.02 -0.07 5.18
C PHE A 101 7.77 0.26 5.99
N LYS A 102 7.61 -0.44 7.11
CA LYS A 102 6.55 -0.20 8.07
C LYS A 102 7.08 -0.50 9.47
N ASP A 103 6.87 0.41 10.40
CA ASP A 103 7.31 0.28 11.79
C ASP A 103 6.35 0.96 12.75
N ILE A 104 6.27 0.46 13.97
CA ILE A 104 5.44 1.03 15.03
C ILE A 104 6.35 1.42 16.18
N THR A 105 6.27 2.67 16.63
CA THR A 105 7.17 3.20 17.65
C THR A 105 6.42 3.90 18.78
N THR A 106 7.15 4.20 19.89
CA THR A 106 6.66 4.96 21.03
C THR A 106 5.44 4.30 21.69
N ASN A 107 5.58 3.03 22.14
CA ASN A 107 4.52 2.25 22.80
C ASN A 107 3.24 2.19 21.95
N ASP A 108 3.40 1.79 20.69
CA ASP A 108 2.32 1.61 19.70
C ASP A 108 1.55 2.90 19.33
N LYS A 109 2.14 4.06 19.63
CA LYS A 109 1.50 5.36 19.37
C LYS A 109 1.62 5.80 17.91
N PHE A 110 2.76 5.59 17.27
CA PHE A 110 3.03 6.06 15.93
C PHE A 110 3.29 4.92 14.95
N LEU A 111 2.58 4.93 13.85
CA LEU A 111 2.81 4.08 12.70
C LEU A 111 3.60 4.85 11.64
N HIS A 112 4.74 4.31 11.24
CA HIS A 112 5.62 4.84 10.20
C HIS A 112 5.51 3.99 8.95
N ILE A 113 5.22 4.61 7.82
CA ILE A 113 5.07 3.93 6.52
C ILE A 113 5.95 4.64 5.50
N VAL A 114 6.76 3.88 4.76
CA VAL A 114 7.50 4.39 3.59
C VAL A 114 6.97 3.70 2.34
N ILE A 115 6.53 4.50 1.38
CA ILE A 115 5.90 4.05 0.13
C ILE A 115 6.76 4.51 -1.03
N ALA A 116 7.41 3.58 -1.72
CA ALA A 116 8.14 3.86 -2.95
C ALA A 116 7.15 4.15 -4.08
N ILE A 117 7.29 5.30 -4.74
CA ILE A 117 6.41 5.79 -5.81
C ILE A 117 6.99 5.45 -7.17
N ALA A 118 8.27 5.76 -7.36
CA ALA A 118 8.97 5.56 -8.63
C ALA A 118 10.43 5.14 -8.41
N GLY A 119 10.96 4.32 -9.33
CA GLY A 119 12.36 3.90 -9.34
C GLY A 119 13.29 4.91 -10.04
N HIS A 120 12.95 6.18 -10.00
CA HIS A 120 13.75 7.28 -10.56
C HIS A 120 13.41 8.60 -9.86
N GLU A 121 14.23 9.63 -10.12
CA GLU A 121 13.90 11.00 -9.69
C GLU A 121 12.65 11.51 -10.40
N ILE A 122 11.69 12.04 -9.63
CA ILE A 122 10.47 12.68 -10.11
C ILE A 122 10.57 14.20 -9.97
N ASN A 123 9.73 14.94 -10.69
CA ASN A 123 9.69 16.40 -10.58
C ASN A 123 9.09 16.85 -9.26
N ASP A 124 7.89 16.35 -8.91
CA ASP A 124 7.22 16.68 -7.65
C ASP A 124 6.10 15.67 -7.33
N VAL A 125 5.58 15.75 -6.09
CA VAL A 125 4.31 15.18 -5.66
C VAL A 125 3.37 16.34 -5.37
N THR A 126 2.33 16.50 -6.18
CA THR A 126 1.42 17.66 -6.11
C THR A 126 0.28 17.46 -5.13
N LYS A 127 -0.21 16.22 -4.98
CA LYS A 127 -1.34 15.88 -4.12
C LYS A 127 -1.09 14.54 -3.43
N VAL A 128 -1.61 14.40 -2.22
CA VAL A 128 -1.65 13.14 -1.46
C VAL A 128 -3.06 12.89 -1.01
N PHE A 129 -3.46 11.62 -0.98
CA PHE A 129 -4.81 11.20 -0.64
C PHE A 129 -4.78 10.10 0.41
N PHE A 130 -5.71 10.17 1.36
CA PHE A 130 -6.08 9.07 2.25
C PHE A 130 -7.52 8.65 1.91
N ASP A 131 -7.74 7.37 1.61
CA ASP A 131 -9.06 6.82 1.24
C ASP A 131 -9.81 7.67 0.19
N ASP A 132 -9.08 8.15 -0.83
CA ASP A 132 -9.56 9.05 -1.89
C ASP A 132 -9.84 10.51 -1.49
N GLU A 133 -9.70 10.88 -0.22
CA GLU A 133 -9.79 12.27 0.23
C GLU A 133 -8.43 12.98 0.06
N GLU A 134 -8.44 14.14 -0.61
CA GLU A 134 -7.24 14.96 -0.82
C GLU A 134 -6.82 15.62 0.49
N LEU A 135 -5.53 15.47 0.83
CA LEU A 135 -4.94 16.08 2.03
C LEU A 135 -4.50 17.50 1.78
N GLY A 136 -4.90 18.42 2.67
CA GLY A 136 -4.35 19.77 2.76
C GLY A 136 -3.31 19.86 3.86
N PHE A 137 -2.22 20.59 3.63
CA PHE A 137 -1.08 20.69 4.54
C PHE A 137 -0.92 22.11 5.09
N LEU A 138 -0.49 22.21 6.36
CA LEU A 138 -0.15 23.49 6.99
C LEU A 138 1.03 24.18 6.31
N GLN A 139 1.98 23.40 5.83
CA GLN A 139 3.17 23.84 5.09
C GLN A 139 3.49 22.83 3.99
N THR A 140 4.04 23.32 2.88
CA THR A 140 4.47 22.46 1.76
C THR A 140 5.99 22.40 1.70
N LYS A 141 6.62 21.70 2.67
CA LYS A 141 8.07 21.46 2.65
C LYS A 141 8.38 20.37 1.62
N THR A 142 9.36 20.58 0.80
CA THR A 142 9.84 19.55 -0.15
C THR A 142 10.51 18.40 0.60
N GLU A 143 11.22 18.70 1.68
CA GLU A 143 11.82 17.72 2.59
C GLU A 143 11.41 18.02 4.02
N GLY A 144 11.07 17.00 4.79
CA GLY A 144 10.55 17.11 6.16
C GLY A 144 9.06 16.80 6.23
N LEU A 145 8.58 16.61 7.44
CA LEU A 145 7.17 16.30 7.71
C LEU A 145 6.30 17.54 7.50
N ASN A 146 5.19 17.35 6.81
CA ASN A 146 4.12 18.31 6.63
C ASN A 146 2.91 17.80 7.40
N GLU A 147 2.45 18.58 8.35
CA GLU A 147 1.25 18.27 9.13
C GLU A 147 0.00 18.40 8.27
N VAL A 148 -0.87 17.39 8.33
CA VAL A 148 -2.17 17.38 7.65
C VAL A 148 -3.13 18.28 8.40
N GLN A 149 -3.79 19.19 7.67
CA GLN A 149 -4.78 20.12 8.21
C GLN A 149 -6.20 19.79 7.76
N THR A 150 -6.34 19.21 6.59
CA THR A 150 -7.62 18.79 6.04
C THR A 150 -7.50 17.42 5.39
N PRO A 151 -8.49 16.55 5.54
CA PRO A 151 -9.69 16.66 6.38
C PRO A 151 -9.39 16.86 7.87
N GLU A 152 -10.30 17.52 8.61
CA GLU A 152 -10.12 17.91 10.03
C GLU A 152 -9.84 16.70 10.94
N GLN A 153 -10.41 15.53 10.60
CA GLN A 153 -10.18 14.28 11.33
C GLN A 153 -8.70 13.87 11.43
N TYR A 154 -7.88 14.24 10.43
CA TYR A 154 -6.45 13.89 10.40
C TYR A 154 -5.54 14.98 10.97
N GLN A 155 -6.12 16.15 11.36
CA GLN A 155 -5.37 17.27 11.89
C GLN A 155 -4.60 16.88 13.15
N GLY A 156 -3.29 17.09 13.14
CA GLY A 156 -2.39 16.72 14.25
C GLY A 156 -2.19 15.20 14.42
N LYS A 157 -2.86 14.36 13.62
CA LYS A 157 -2.79 12.89 13.69
C LYS A 157 -2.01 12.27 12.52
N ALA A 158 -1.85 13.01 11.44
CA ALA A 158 -1.12 12.55 10.27
C ALA A 158 -0.10 13.59 9.81
N GLU A 159 1.05 13.09 9.39
CA GLU A 159 2.12 13.88 8.78
C GLU A 159 2.69 13.14 7.58
N VAL A 160 2.99 13.89 6.53
CA VAL A 160 3.51 13.35 5.27
C VAL A 160 4.77 14.10 4.85
N SER A 161 5.77 13.36 4.42
CA SER A 161 6.98 13.88 3.78
C SER A 161 7.15 13.24 2.42
N ARG A 162 7.61 14.01 1.44
CA ARG A 162 7.92 13.55 0.09
C ARG A 162 9.43 13.59 -0.14
N ARG A 163 9.94 12.59 -0.83
CA ARG A 163 11.32 12.52 -1.29
C ARG A 163 11.32 12.24 -2.79
N LEU A 164 12.01 13.07 -3.54
CA LEU A 164 11.89 13.10 -4.99
C LEU A 164 12.79 12.07 -5.71
N GLY A 165 13.60 11.31 -4.97
CA GLY A 165 14.43 10.27 -5.57
C GLY A 165 15.76 10.78 -6.16
N THR A 166 16.33 11.86 -5.63
CA THR A 166 17.62 12.35 -6.11
C THR A 166 18.75 11.36 -5.82
N THR A 167 19.79 11.37 -6.64
CA THR A 167 20.98 10.49 -6.47
C THR A 167 21.81 10.84 -5.22
N THR A 168 21.63 12.04 -4.67
CA THR A 168 22.31 12.53 -3.46
C THR A 168 21.44 12.45 -2.21
N GLN A 169 20.23 11.88 -2.33
CA GLN A 169 19.25 11.77 -1.26
C GLN A 169 19.84 11.07 -0.03
N LEU A 170 19.58 11.64 1.15
CA LEU A 170 19.97 11.06 2.43
C LEU A 170 18.79 10.31 3.07
N ALA A 171 19.09 9.47 4.07
CA ALA A 171 18.06 8.84 4.88
C ALA A 171 17.18 9.91 5.54
N HIS A 172 15.87 9.65 5.64
CA HIS A 172 14.90 10.61 6.19
C HIS A 172 15.21 10.88 7.67
N SER A 173 15.52 12.13 8.00
CA SER A 173 16.02 12.52 9.33
C SER A 173 15.04 12.25 10.45
N GLU A 174 13.75 12.55 10.24
CA GLU A 174 12.70 12.32 11.24
C GLU A 174 12.48 10.82 11.50
N LEU A 175 12.47 10.00 10.44
CA LEU A 175 12.35 8.56 10.57
C LEU A 175 13.58 7.93 11.24
N LEU A 176 14.77 8.46 10.92
CA LEU A 176 16.03 8.06 11.56
C LEU A 176 16.03 8.36 13.07
N ALA A 177 15.42 9.45 13.48
CA ALA A 177 15.32 9.82 14.89
C ALA A 177 14.27 9.02 15.68
N GLN A 178 13.24 8.50 15.01
CA GLN A 178 12.09 7.90 15.66
C GLN A 178 12.08 6.36 15.59
N SER A 179 12.60 5.75 14.51
CA SER A 179 12.62 4.31 14.33
C SER A 179 14.05 3.75 14.43
N PRO A 180 14.33 2.84 15.38
CA PRO A 180 15.62 2.18 15.49
C PRO A 180 15.90 1.24 14.30
N ASN A 181 14.86 0.82 13.58
CA ASN A 181 14.94 -0.06 12.42
C ASN A 181 15.32 0.69 11.13
N TRP A 182 15.25 2.04 11.13
CA TRP A 182 15.68 2.88 10.01
C TRP A 182 17.05 3.49 10.31
N THR A 183 18.02 3.21 9.46
CA THR A 183 19.41 3.65 9.65
C THR A 183 19.87 4.62 8.57
N GLY A 184 21.02 5.25 8.74
CA GLY A 184 21.62 6.13 7.72
C GLY A 184 21.97 5.44 6.40
N ALA A 185 21.90 4.10 6.33
CA ALA A 185 22.06 3.33 5.11
C ALA A 185 20.79 3.31 4.24
N HIS A 186 19.60 3.54 4.83
CA HIS A 186 18.30 3.55 4.13
C HIS A 186 18.06 4.87 3.41
N ARG A 187 18.89 5.15 2.40
CA ARG A 187 18.85 6.42 1.66
C ARG A 187 17.83 6.45 0.54
N LEU A 188 17.49 5.28 -0.02
CA LEU A 188 16.62 5.13 -1.19
C LEU A 188 17.01 6.08 -2.36
N GLN A 189 18.32 6.21 -2.61
CA GLN A 189 18.83 7.04 -3.71
C GLN A 189 18.30 6.53 -5.05
N GLY A 190 17.85 7.45 -5.90
CA GLY A 190 17.21 7.10 -7.17
C GLY A 190 15.78 6.56 -7.04
N VAL A 191 15.20 6.56 -5.82
CA VAL A 191 13.81 6.11 -5.59
C VAL A 191 13.02 7.26 -4.98
N ALA A 192 11.98 7.68 -5.68
CA ALA A 192 11.03 8.66 -5.13
C ALA A 192 10.06 7.94 -4.18
N TYR A 193 9.83 8.54 -3.00
CA TYR A 193 8.95 7.93 -2.00
C TYR A 193 8.19 8.94 -1.15
N LEU A 194 7.08 8.49 -0.57
CA LEU A 194 6.40 9.14 0.54
C LEU A 194 6.83 8.50 1.86
N TYR A 195 7.03 9.31 2.87
CA TYR A 195 7.05 8.88 4.24
C TYR A 195 5.82 9.44 4.95
N VAL A 196 5.05 8.57 5.57
CA VAL A 196 3.82 8.89 6.28
C VAL A 196 3.97 8.47 7.73
N ARG A 197 3.63 9.37 8.65
CA ARG A 197 3.54 9.11 10.09
C ARG A 197 2.10 9.30 10.53
N LEU A 198 1.50 8.28 11.13
CA LEU A 198 0.15 8.30 11.66
C LEU A 198 0.22 8.13 13.18
N GLU A 199 -0.47 9.00 13.92
CA GLU A 199 -0.70 8.80 15.36
C GLU A 199 -1.94 7.93 15.54
N PHE A 200 -1.83 6.87 16.33
CA PHE A 200 -2.97 5.98 16.59
C PHE A 200 -4.11 6.77 17.26
N ASP A 201 -5.23 6.86 16.55
CA ASP A 201 -6.44 7.53 16.99
C ASP A 201 -7.65 6.85 16.31
N ALA A 202 -8.57 6.29 17.11
CA ALA A 202 -9.71 5.54 16.59
C ALA A 202 -10.76 6.44 15.91
N ASP A 203 -10.82 7.72 16.27
CA ASP A 203 -11.75 8.67 15.66
C ASP A 203 -11.21 9.16 14.31
N ALA A 204 -9.88 9.36 14.23
CA ALA A 204 -9.22 9.74 12.97
C ALA A 204 -9.16 8.58 11.97
N PHE A 205 -8.93 7.35 12.45
CA PHE A 205 -8.74 6.17 11.62
C PHE A 205 -9.70 5.03 12.01
N PRO A 206 -11.02 5.19 11.83
CA PRO A 206 -12.03 4.22 12.28
C PRO A 206 -11.94 2.87 11.57
N ASN A 207 -11.42 2.87 10.35
CA ASN A 207 -11.22 1.67 9.53
C ASN A 207 -9.77 1.13 9.61
N GLY A 208 -8.93 1.70 10.47
CA GLY A 208 -7.52 1.38 10.58
C GLY A 208 -6.65 2.22 9.64
N GLU A 209 -5.57 1.64 9.12
CA GLU A 209 -4.65 2.31 8.22
C GLU A 209 -5.34 2.74 6.92
N PRO A 210 -5.28 4.05 6.55
CA PRO A 210 -5.92 4.52 5.34
C PRO A 210 -5.16 4.05 4.09
N GLN A 211 -5.87 3.96 2.98
CA GLN A 211 -5.30 3.71 1.69
C GLN A 211 -4.60 4.96 1.15
N ILE A 212 -3.27 4.89 0.97
CA ILE A 212 -2.46 6.04 0.63
C ILE A 212 -2.17 6.04 -0.87
N SER A 213 -2.41 7.19 -1.52
CA SER A 213 -2.03 7.42 -2.92
C SER A 213 -1.62 8.88 -3.12
N CYS A 214 -0.90 9.16 -4.21
CA CYS A 214 -0.48 10.52 -4.52
C CYS A 214 -0.54 10.80 -6.02
N VAL A 215 -0.61 12.08 -6.38
CA VAL A 215 -0.40 12.54 -7.76
C VAL A 215 1.06 12.94 -7.89
N ALA A 216 1.78 12.23 -8.73
CA ALA A 216 3.19 12.44 -8.99
C ALA A 216 3.40 13.04 -10.40
N GLN A 217 4.23 14.09 -10.45
CA GLN A 217 4.81 14.59 -11.68
C GLN A 217 6.10 13.82 -11.95
N GLY A 218 6.09 13.00 -12.99
CA GLY A 218 7.11 12.00 -13.27
C GLY A 218 8.48 12.57 -13.67
N LYS A 219 9.18 11.82 -14.47
CA LYS A 219 10.56 12.08 -14.89
C LYS A 219 10.71 13.40 -15.64
N LYS A 220 11.81 14.12 -15.35
CA LYS A 220 12.25 15.25 -16.18
C LYS A 220 12.83 14.71 -17.48
N LEU A 221 12.38 15.26 -18.60
CA LEU A 221 12.71 14.79 -19.96
C LEU A 221 13.64 15.76 -20.66
N PHE A 222 14.59 15.21 -21.39
CA PHE A 222 15.44 16.01 -22.27
C PHE A 222 14.65 16.42 -23.52
N ASN A 223 14.66 17.72 -23.83
CA ASN A 223 14.08 18.27 -25.03
C ASN A 223 15.19 18.64 -26.02
N PRO A 224 15.33 17.92 -27.14
CA PRO A 224 16.38 18.18 -28.12
C PRO A 224 16.26 19.55 -28.82
N ALA A 225 15.04 20.07 -28.97
CA ALA A 225 14.81 21.37 -29.59
C ALA A 225 15.36 22.55 -28.74
N THR A 226 15.39 22.40 -27.41
CA THR A 226 15.89 23.44 -26.49
C THR A 226 17.21 23.09 -25.82
N GLY A 227 17.64 21.83 -25.93
CA GLY A 227 18.86 21.32 -25.27
C GLY A 227 18.73 21.26 -23.73
N THR A 228 17.52 21.30 -23.17
CA THR A 228 17.28 21.36 -21.71
C THR A 228 16.53 20.15 -21.20
N THR A 229 16.77 19.79 -19.93
CA THR A 229 16.02 18.74 -19.23
C THR A 229 15.06 19.39 -18.23
N ALA A 230 13.77 19.16 -18.42
CA ALA A 230 12.73 19.73 -17.57
C ALA A 230 11.52 18.78 -17.48
N TYR A 231 10.65 19.02 -16.50
CA TYR A 231 9.36 18.32 -16.45
C TYR A 231 8.53 18.64 -17.71
N SER A 232 7.97 17.59 -18.31
CA SER A 232 7.15 17.73 -19.51
C SER A 232 6.08 16.63 -19.55
N THR A 233 4.90 17.00 -20.03
CA THR A 233 3.80 16.09 -20.33
C THR A 233 3.76 15.70 -21.82
N ASN A 234 4.75 16.14 -22.61
CA ASN A 234 4.81 15.83 -24.05
C ASN A 234 5.10 14.34 -24.26
N PRO A 235 4.18 13.57 -24.88
CA PRO A 235 4.35 12.14 -25.11
C PRO A 235 5.49 11.82 -26.06
N ALA A 236 5.85 12.71 -26.98
CA ALA A 236 6.98 12.50 -27.88
C ALA A 236 8.29 12.48 -27.08
N LEU A 237 8.50 13.42 -26.14
CA LEU A 237 9.69 13.43 -25.29
C LEU A 237 9.73 12.21 -24.35
N ALA A 238 8.57 11.74 -23.86
CA ALA A 238 8.49 10.51 -23.08
C ALA A 238 8.87 9.28 -23.90
N LEU A 239 8.42 9.20 -25.14
CA LEU A 239 8.82 8.15 -26.07
C LEU A 239 10.33 8.19 -26.35
N ARG A 240 10.89 9.37 -26.61
CA ARG A 240 12.34 9.55 -26.81
C ARG A 240 13.14 9.04 -25.61
N ASP A 241 12.74 9.44 -24.39
CA ASP A 241 13.41 8.97 -23.17
C ASP A 241 13.33 7.45 -23.03
N TYR A 242 12.18 6.84 -23.32
CA TYR A 242 12.03 5.38 -23.30
C TYR A 242 12.92 4.69 -24.34
N LEU A 243 13.04 5.26 -25.54
CA LEU A 243 13.91 4.71 -26.61
C LEU A 243 15.38 4.73 -26.20
N THR A 244 15.84 5.80 -25.52
CA THR A 244 17.25 5.99 -25.15
C THR A 244 17.65 5.41 -23.79
N SER A 245 16.67 5.05 -22.94
CA SER A 245 16.93 4.57 -21.59
C SER A 245 17.26 3.07 -21.55
N ASP A 246 18.12 2.66 -20.59
CA ASP A 246 18.52 1.25 -20.39
C ASP A 246 17.33 0.36 -19.98
N TYR A 247 16.32 0.92 -19.33
CA TYR A 247 15.07 0.22 -19.00
C TYR A 247 14.09 0.13 -20.17
N GLY A 248 14.35 0.85 -21.26
CA GLY A 248 13.59 0.84 -22.51
C GLY A 248 14.33 0.06 -23.60
N LEU A 249 14.53 0.68 -24.76
CA LEU A 249 15.21 0.03 -25.89
C LEU A 249 16.73 0.25 -25.90
N GLY A 250 17.25 1.21 -25.13
CA GLY A 250 18.68 1.47 -25.04
C GLY A 250 19.32 1.97 -26.35
N CYS A 251 18.54 2.63 -27.22
CA CYS A 251 19.02 3.19 -28.45
C CYS A 251 20.06 4.30 -28.18
N SER A 252 21.13 4.35 -28.96
CA SER A 252 22.06 5.46 -28.90
C SER A 252 21.45 6.75 -29.51
N ALA A 253 21.91 7.92 -29.07
CA ALA A 253 21.31 9.19 -29.48
C ALA A 253 21.43 9.44 -31.00
N ASP A 254 22.43 8.86 -31.67
CA ASP A 254 22.66 8.93 -33.11
C ASP A 254 21.73 8.02 -33.93
N GLU A 255 21.02 7.09 -33.29
CA GLU A 255 19.99 6.26 -33.92
C GLU A 255 18.60 6.93 -33.93
N ILE A 256 18.47 8.10 -33.29
CA ILE A 256 17.21 8.83 -33.17
C ILE A 256 17.30 10.14 -33.97
N ASP A 257 16.33 10.34 -34.86
CA ASP A 257 16.18 11.63 -35.56
C ASP A 257 15.44 12.62 -34.63
N ASP A 258 16.24 13.41 -33.91
CA ASP A 258 15.74 14.42 -32.95
C ASP A 258 15.00 15.59 -33.65
N THR A 259 14.99 15.68 -34.96
CA THR A 259 14.23 16.73 -35.67
C THR A 259 12.72 16.48 -35.67
N THR A 260 12.32 15.27 -35.28
CA THR A 260 10.91 14.84 -35.25
C THR A 260 10.27 14.91 -33.88
N PHE A 261 11.02 15.21 -32.80
CA PHE A 261 10.55 15.28 -31.41
C PHE A 261 10.26 16.68 -30.88
#